data_32bfd343e8ff32d795369566bb6fbd28
#
_entry.id   32bfd343e8ff32d795369566bb6fbd28
#
_cell.length_a   1.000
_cell.length_b   1.000
_cell.length_c   1.000
_cell.angle_alpha   90.00
_cell.angle_beta   90.00
_cell.angle_gamma   90.00
#
_symmetry.space_group_name_H-M   'P 1'
#
loop_
_entity.id
_entity.type
_entity.pdbx_description
1 polymer ?
#
loop_
_entity_poly.entity_id
_entity_poly.type
_entity_poly.pdbx_seq_one_letter_code
_entity_poly.pdbx_strand_id
1 'polypeptide(L)'
;MYRVENRVASGMPDVHYVSEKGSGWIELKYVPEFPRKGRMKSGIRPSQWLWHETYQRHGGKSWILIRIGRRGVILVKGDRAHEIAKGIPGSDIIDKAYWSHMGNFEPQDWDSLKGAINEQNKENFGNVGKSK
;
A
#
# COMPACT_ATOMS: atom_id res chain seq x y z
N MET A 1 -1.45 -9.25 -12.87
CA MET A 1 -2.25 -8.28 -12.09
C MET A 1 -3.44 -7.85 -12.91
N TYR A 2 -4.60 -7.88 -12.34
CA TYR A 2 -5.81 -7.45 -13.03
C TYR A 2 -6.71 -6.68 -12.06
N ARG A 3 -7.56 -5.86 -12.63
CA ARG A 3 -8.47 -5.04 -11.86
C ARG A 3 -9.81 -5.73 -11.71
N VAL A 4 -10.33 -5.75 -10.49
CA VAL A 4 -11.63 -6.32 -10.20
C VAL A 4 -12.59 -5.20 -9.81
N GLU A 5 -13.72 -5.13 -10.46
CA GLU A 5 -14.76 -4.20 -10.06
C GLU A 5 -15.78 -4.96 -9.24
N ASN A 6 -16.02 -4.48 -8.04
CA ASN A 6 -16.98 -5.10 -7.15
C ASN A 6 -17.83 -4.02 -6.49
N ARG A 7 -19.09 -3.98 -6.88
CA ARG A 7 -20.03 -2.99 -6.36
C ARG A 7 -20.75 -3.47 -5.10
N VAL A 8 -20.58 -4.73 -4.76
CA VAL A 8 -21.26 -5.32 -3.61
C VAL A 8 -20.48 -5.07 -2.32
N ALA A 9 -19.16 -5.16 -2.37
CA ALA A 9 -18.32 -4.97 -1.21
C ALA A 9 -17.78 -3.54 -1.16
N SER A 10 -18.35 -2.72 -0.28
CA SER A 10 -17.89 -1.36 -0.08
C SER A 10 -16.48 -1.35 0.51
N GLY A 11 -15.63 -0.48 -0.01
CA GLY A 11 -14.26 -0.32 0.49
C GLY A 11 -13.26 -1.30 -0.07
N MET A 12 -13.69 -2.17 -0.98
CA MET A 12 -12.79 -3.14 -1.59
C MET A 12 -11.72 -2.44 -2.43
N PRO A 13 -10.46 -2.90 -2.35
CA PRO A 13 -9.36 -2.26 -3.11
C PRO A 13 -9.51 -2.42 -4.62
N ASP A 14 -8.75 -1.60 -5.35
CA ASP A 14 -8.87 -1.48 -6.80
C ASP A 14 -8.29 -2.64 -7.59
N VAL A 15 -7.19 -3.20 -7.10
CA VAL A 15 -6.40 -4.16 -7.89
C VAL A 15 -6.11 -5.41 -7.08
N HIS A 16 -6.35 -6.56 -7.69
CA HIS A 16 -5.93 -7.84 -7.14
C HIS A 16 -4.71 -8.32 -7.94
N TYR A 17 -3.70 -8.81 -7.25
CA TYR A 17 -2.53 -9.35 -7.91
C TYR A 17 -2.27 -10.78 -7.47
N VAL A 18 -1.66 -11.53 -8.38
CA VAL A 18 -1.21 -12.89 -8.11
C VAL A 18 0.20 -13.01 -8.65
N SER A 19 1.09 -13.57 -7.86
CA SER A 19 2.46 -13.83 -8.29
C SER A 19 2.91 -15.18 -7.75
N GLU A 20 4.07 -15.61 -8.16
CA GLU A 20 4.66 -16.86 -7.66
C GLU A 20 4.89 -16.81 -6.14
N LYS A 21 5.02 -15.61 -5.59
CA LYS A 21 5.31 -15.41 -4.17
C LYS A 21 4.07 -15.24 -3.32
N GLY A 22 2.91 -15.12 -3.94
CA GLY A 22 1.67 -14.96 -3.23
C GLY A 22 0.71 -14.03 -3.95
N SER A 23 -0.35 -13.66 -3.27
CA SER A 23 -1.38 -12.80 -3.83
C SER A 23 -1.86 -11.78 -2.80
N GLY A 24 -2.53 -10.76 -3.28
CA GLY A 24 -3.07 -9.74 -2.41
C GLY A 24 -3.83 -8.67 -3.17
N TRP A 25 -4.10 -7.59 -2.47
CA TRP A 25 -4.87 -6.47 -3.01
C TRP A 25 -4.09 -5.17 -2.86
N ILE A 26 -4.31 -4.27 -3.80
CA ILE A 26 -3.68 -2.94 -3.77
C ILE A 26 -4.75 -1.88 -3.95
N GLU A 27 -4.80 -0.94 -3.03
CA GLU A 27 -5.62 0.26 -3.12
C GLU A 27 -4.79 1.36 -3.78
N LEU A 28 -5.31 1.98 -4.83
CA LEU A 28 -4.60 3.04 -5.54
C LEU A 28 -5.10 4.41 -5.07
N LYS A 29 -4.19 5.27 -4.69
CA LYS A 29 -4.52 6.63 -4.28
C LYS A 29 -3.59 7.62 -4.96
N TYR A 30 -4.08 8.85 -5.13
CA TYR A 30 -3.32 9.93 -5.72
C TYR A 30 -3.40 11.15 -4.82
N VAL A 31 -2.26 11.74 -4.53
CA VAL A 31 -2.15 12.98 -3.77
C VAL A 31 -1.40 13.97 -4.65
N PRO A 32 -1.94 15.18 -4.90
CA PRO A 32 -1.33 16.11 -5.84
C PRO A 32 0.10 16.51 -5.51
N GLU A 33 0.43 16.64 -4.22
CA GLU A 33 1.77 17.04 -3.82
C GLU A 33 2.05 16.66 -2.37
N PHE A 34 3.33 16.61 -2.04
CA PHE A 34 3.75 16.46 -0.65
C PHE A 34 3.30 17.67 0.15
N PRO A 35 2.73 17.47 1.33
CA PRO A 35 2.34 18.60 2.17
C PRO A 35 3.59 19.29 2.72
N ARG A 36 3.66 20.60 2.57
CA ARG A 36 4.73 21.40 3.15
C ARG A 36 4.50 21.59 4.63
N LYS A 37 3.24 21.70 5.01
CA LYS A 37 2.79 21.81 6.39
C LYS A 37 1.57 20.93 6.57
N GLY A 38 1.40 20.44 7.78
CA GLY A 38 0.23 19.65 8.11
C GLY A 38 0.34 18.22 7.62
N ARG A 39 -0.80 17.60 7.46
CA ARG A 39 -0.90 16.17 7.19
C ARG A 39 -1.30 15.89 5.76
N MET A 40 -0.79 14.79 5.23
CA MET A 40 -1.17 14.32 3.91
C MET A 40 -2.60 13.77 3.95
N LYS A 41 -3.44 14.26 3.05
CA LYS A 41 -4.80 13.78 2.91
C LYS A 41 -4.86 12.80 1.76
N SER A 42 -4.99 11.52 2.09
CA SER A 42 -4.95 10.45 1.10
C SER A 42 -6.28 10.17 0.43
N GLY A 43 -7.37 10.61 1.06
CA GLY A 43 -8.70 10.31 0.54
C GLY A 43 -9.20 8.90 0.89
N ILE A 44 -8.51 8.20 1.76
CA ILE A 44 -8.97 6.87 2.20
C ILE A 44 -10.20 7.03 3.06
N ARG A 45 -11.30 6.40 2.64
CA ARG A 45 -12.56 6.47 3.35
C ARG A 45 -12.65 5.41 4.45
N PRO A 46 -13.53 5.60 5.44
CA PRO A 46 -13.68 4.62 6.52
C PRO A 46 -13.94 3.19 6.04
N SER A 47 -14.78 3.01 5.01
CA SER A 47 -15.03 1.68 4.48
C SER A 47 -13.76 1.05 3.91
N GLN A 48 -12.86 1.85 3.38
CA GLN A 48 -11.62 1.37 2.79
C GLN A 48 -10.61 0.95 3.85
N TRP A 49 -10.35 1.82 4.85
CA TRP A 49 -9.37 1.42 5.87
C TRP A 49 -9.90 0.29 6.75
N LEU A 50 -11.20 0.23 6.94
CA LEU A 50 -11.79 -0.87 7.69
C LEU A 50 -11.65 -2.20 6.93
N TRP A 51 -11.84 -2.16 5.62
CA TRP A 51 -11.65 -3.34 4.79
C TRP A 51 -10.21 -3.87 4.89
N HIS A 52 -9.23 -2.99 4.78
CA HIS A 52 -7.81 -3.37 4.88
C HIS A 52 -7.48 -3.95 6.25
N GLU A 53 -7.96 -3.30 7.29
CA GLU A 53 -7.70 -3.74 8.64
C GLU A 53 -8.28 -5.13 8.89
N THR A 54 -9.50 -5.36 8.45
CA THR A 54 -10.16 -6.65 8.59
C THR A 54 -9.43 -7.74 7.79
N TYR A 55 -9.08 -7.42 6.56
CA TYR A 55 -8.41 -8.37 5.67
C TYR A 55 -7.05 -8.78 6.22
N GLN A 56 -6.27 -7.81 6.68
CA GLN A 56 -4.95 -8.07 7.27
C GLN A 56 -5.08 -8.88 8.56
N ARG A 57 -6.09 -8.59 9.36
CA ARG A 57 -6.32 -9.32 10.60
C ARG A 57 -6.55 -10.80 10.36
N HIS A 58 -7.15 -11.14 9.23
CA HIS A 58 -7.41 -12.53 8.86
C HIS A 58 -6.29 -13.15 8.02
N GLY A 59 -5.14 -12.51 7.99
CA GLY A 59 -3.96 -13.08 7.33
C GLY A 59 -3.79 -12.71 5.87
N GLY A 60 -4.66 -11.86 5.34
CA GLY A 60 -4.54 -11.42 3.95
C GLY A 60 -3.44 -10.38 3.76
N LYS A 61 -3.00 -10.22 2.52
CA LYS A 61 -2.02 -9.22 2.13
C LYS A 61 -2.73 -8.10 1.39
N SER A 62 -2.63 -6.90 1.91
CA SER A 62 -3.17 -5.74 1.22
C SER A 62 -2.22 -4.56 1.36
N TRP A 63 -2.27 -3.69 0.36
CA TRP A 63 -1.35 -2.58 0.23
C TRP A 63 -2.09 -1.33 -0.19
N ILE A 64 -1.51 -0.19 0.12
CA ILE A 64 -1.97 1.09 -0.39
C ILE A 64 -0.80 1.68 -1.16
N LEU A 65 -1.00 1.90 -2.45
CA LEU A 65 -0.01 2.52 -3.31
C LEU A 65 -0.45 3.94 -3.57
N ILE A 66 0.35 4.89 -3.11
CA ILE A 66 0.02 6.31 -3.22
C ILE A 66 1.00 6.99 -4.16
N ARG A 67 0.46 7.58 -5.21
CA ARG A 67 1.24 8.43 -6.10
C ARG A 67 1.13 9.85 -5.59
N ILE A 68 2.26 10.51 -5.42
CA ILE A 68 2.33 11.89 -4.94
C ILE A 68 2.87 12.74 -6.07
N GLY A 69 1.98 13.51 -6.70
CA GLY A 69 2.33 14.35 -7.84
C GLY A 69 2.92 13.53 -8.97
N ARG A 70 3.96 14.06 -9.60
CA ARG A 70 4.63 13.38 -10.71
C ARG A 70 5.83 12.54 -10.29
N ARG A 71 6.32 12.76 -9.08
CA ARG A 71 7.63 12.24 -8.68
C ARG A 71 7.63 11.28 -7.52
N GLY A 72 6.54 11.18 -6.80
CA GLY A 72 6.54 10.37 -5.60
C GLY A 72 5.64 9.16 -5.73
N VAL A 73 6.13 8.02 -5.26
CA VAL A 73 5.34 6.81 -5.14
C VAL A 73 5.70 6.18 -3.81
N ILE A 74 4.70 5.91 -2.99
CA ILE A 74 4.93 5.21 -1.73
C ILE A 74 4.01 4.01 -1.63
N LEU A 75 4.52 2.95 -1.05
CA LEU A 75 3.78 1.73 -0.80
C LEU A 75 3.66 1.56 0.71
N VAL A 76 2.44 1.41 1.19
CA VAL A 76 2.16 1.28 2.62
C VAL A 76 1.40 -0.02 2.83
N LYS A 77 1.71 -0.72 3.91
CA LYS A 77 0.96 -1.92 4.26
C LYS A 77 -0.48 -1.58 4.61
N GLY A 78 -1.40 -2.46 4.27
CA GLY A 78 -2.82 -2.24 4.52
C GLY A 78 -3.17 -2.04 5.99
N ASP A 79 -2.41 -2.60 6.90
CA ASP A 79 -2.66 -2.43 8.33
C ASP A 79 -2.41 -1.00 8.82
N ARG A 80 -1.77 -0.16 7.99
CA ARG A 80 -1.59 1.25 8.30
C ARG A 80 -2.66 2.14 7.65
N ALA A 81 -3.66 1.54 7.02
CA ALA A 81 -4.67 2.29 6.28
C ALA A 81 -5.38 3.33 7.15
N HIS A 82 -5.74 2.98 8.38
CA HIS A 82 -6.41 3.91 9.29
C HIS A 82 -5.50 5.09 9.64
N GLU A 83 -4.23 4.81 9.90
CA GLU A 83 -3.24 5.84 10.19
C GLU A 83 -3.09 6.81 9.02
N ILE A 84 -3.02 6.26 7.81
CA ILE A 84 -2.93 7.08 6.58
C ILE A 84 -4.22 7.90 6.41
N ALA A 85 -5.38 7.30 6.70
CA ALA A 85 -6.66 7.98 6.56
C ALA A 85 -6.79 9.19 7.50
N LYS A 86 -6.26 9.07 8.71
CA LYS A 86 -6.24 10.19 9.66
C LYS A 86 -5.33 11.32 9.21
N GLY A 87 -4.40 11.01 8.32
CA GLY A 87 -3.40 11.95 7.88
C GLY A 87 -2.09 11.77 8.62
N ILE A 88 -1.01 11.77 7.87
CA ILE A 88 0.36 11.64 8.40
C ILE A 88 1.10 12.93 8.11
N PRO A 89 1.83 13.50 9.09
CA PRO A 89 2.67 14.67 8.82
C PRO A 89 3.62 14.38 7.66
N GLY A 90 3.84 15.37 6.79
CA GLY A 90 4.71 15.19 5.64
C GLY A 90 6.08 14.66 5.97
N SER A 91 6.61 15.07 7.13
CA SER A 91 7.93 14.62 7.60
C SER A 91 7.97 13.13 7.94
N ASP A 92 6.82 12.51 8.20
CA ASP A 92 6.77 11.12 8.65
C ASP A 92 6.38 10.14 7.54
N ILE A 93 5.93 10.65 6.41
CA ILE A 93 5.37 9.80 5.34
C ILE A 93 6.38 8.74 4.87
N ILE A 94 7.61 9.15 4.64
CA ILE A 94 8.64 8.24 4.14
C ILE A 94 8.97 7.18 5.19
N ASP A 95 9.04 7.58 6.44
CA ASP A 95 9.36 6.65 7.54
C ASP A 95 8.26 5.60 7.73
N LYS A 96 7.01 5.96 7.44
CA LYS A 96 5.88 5.05 7.58
C LYS A 96 5.69 4.15 6.37
N ALA A 97 6.32 4.48 5.25
CA ALA A 97 6.17 3.70 4.03
C ALA A 97 6.98 2.40 4.12
N TYR A 98 6.44 1.35 3.55
CA TYR A 98 7.17 0.09 3.41
C TYR A 98 8.21 0.20 2.30
N TRP A 99 7.87 0.93 1.25
CA TRP A 99 8.74 1.19 0.11
C TRP A 99 8.39 2.57 -0.44
N SER A 100 9.38 3.28 -0.91
CA SER A 100 9.15 4.60 -1.48
C SER A 100 10.15 4.90 -2.59
N HIS A 101 9.73 5.72 -3.53
CA HIS A 101 10.58 6.22 -4.59
C HIS A 101 10.22 7.68 -4.86
N MET A 102 11.23 8.53 -4.87
CA MET A 102 11.07 9.94 -5.21
C MET A 102 11.88 10.22 -6.47
N GLY A 103 11.30 11.01 -7.36
CA GLY A 103 11.92 11.31 -8.64
C GLY A 103 11.18 10.61 -9.78
N ASN A 104 11.78 10.63 -10.97
CA ASN A 104 11.17 10.01 -12.14
C ASN A 104 11.04 8.50 -11.94
N PHE A 105 9.90 7.95 -12.34
CA PHE A 105 9.63 6.54 -12.18
C PHE A 105 10.09 5.82 -13.46
N GLU A 106 11.14 5.04 -13.34
CA GLU A 106 11.75 4.32 -14.44
C GLU A 106 11.38 2.84 -14.44
N PRO A 107 11.63 2.10 -15.53
CA PRO A 107 11.28 0.68 -15.56
C PRO A 107 11.83 -0.15 -14.40
N GLN A 108 13.07 0.13 -13.96
CA GLN A 108 13.67 -0.60 -12.85
C GLN A 108 12.95 -0.33 -11.54
N ASP A 109 12.25 0.78 -11.43
CA ASP A 109 11.50 1.11 -10.21
C ASP A 109 10.27 0.22 -10.07
N TRP A 110 9.69 -0.20 -11.20
CA TRP A 110 8.61 -1.18 -11.18
C TRP A 110 9.09 -2.51 -10.62
N ASP A 111 10.29 -2.93 -11.02
CA ASP A 111 10.86 -4.17 -10.52
C ASP A 111 11.15 -4.08 -9.03
N SER A 112 11.63 -2.94 -8.58
CA SER A 112 11.88 -2.69 -7.17
C SER A 112 10.58 -2.74 -6.35
N LEU A 113 9.52 -2.13 -6.87
CA LEU A 113 8.21 -2.14 -6.21
C LEU A 113 7.65 -3.55 -6.12
N LYS A 114 7.69 -4.29 -7.23
CA LYS A 114 7.23 -5.68 -7.25
C LYS A 114 8.05 -6.53 -6.30
N GLY A 115 9.34 -6.27 -6.23
CA GLY A 115 10.23 -6.94 -5.31
C GLY A 115 9.85 -6.70 -3.86
N ALA A 116 9.50 -5.47 -3.52
CA ALA A 116 9.09 -5.12 -2.17
C ALA A 116 7.82 -5.87 -1.76
N ILE A 117 6.84 -5.95 -2.65
CA ILE A 117 5.59 -6.68 -2.40
C ILE A 117 5.88 -8.17 -2.21
N ASN A 118 6.70 -8.75 -3.07
CA ASN A 118 7.04 -10.16 -3.00
C ASN A 118 7.90 -10.49 -1.79
N GLU A 119 8.75 -9.58 -1.39
CA GLU A 119 9.58 -9.75 -0.22
C GLU A 119 8.74 -9.85 1.05
N GLN A 120 7.71 -9.01 1.17
CA GLN A 120 6.80 -9.08 2.30
C GLN A 120 6.08 -10.43 2.35
N ASN A 121 5.63 -10.93 1.19
CA ASN A 121 5.00 -12.23 1.11
C ASN A 121 5.98 -13.34 1.53
N LYS A 122 7.22 -13.24 1.08
CA LYS A 122 8.26 -14.19 1.43
C LYS A 122 8.58 -14.16 2.92
N GLU A 123 8.68 -12.98 3.50
CA GLU A 123 8.95 -12.83 4.92
C GLU A 123 7.86 -13.47 5.77
N ASN A 124 6.60 -13.23 5.43
CA ASN A 124 5.49 -13.80 6.16
C ASN A 124 5.48 -15.32 6.09
N PHE A 125 5.84 -15.84 4.94
CA PHE A 125 5.93 -17.27 4.74
C PHE A 125 7.13 -17.86 5.48
N GLY A 126 8.26 -17.18 5.41
CA GLY A 126 9.49 -17.62 6.04
C GLY A 126 9.46 -17.55 7.55
N ASN A 127 8.76 -16.55 8.10
CA ASN A 127 8.71 -16.37 9.55
C ASN A 127 8.02 -17.51 10.28
N VAL A 128 7.19 -18.26 9.59
CA VAL A 128 6.56 -19.44 10.17
C VAL A 128 7.61 -20.47 10.53
N GLY A 129 8.68 -20.57 9.76
CA GLY A 129 9.75 -21.53 10.01
C GLY A 129 10.97 -20.96 10.72
N LYS A 130 11.00 -19.68 10.98
CA LYS A 130 12.14 -19.02 11.64
C LYS A 130 11.81 -18.73 13.09
N SER A 131 12.38 -19.47 13.95
CA SER A 131 12.29 -19.21 15.38
C SER A 131 13.44 -18.29 15.76
N LYS A 132 13.15 -17.05 15.83
CA LYS A 132 14.12 -16.07 16.30
C LYS A 132 13.55 -15.21 17.38
#